data_450716658e9a1611b22892e607b7fb16
#
_entry.id   450716658e9a1611b22892e607b7fb16
#
_cell.length_a   1.000
_cell.length_b   1.000
_cell.length_c   1.000
_cell.angle_alpha   90.00
_cell.angle_beta   90.00
_cell.angle_gamma   90.00
#
_symmetry.space_group_name_H-M   'P 1'
#
loop_
_entity.id
_entity.type
_entity.pdbx_description
1 polymer ?
#
loop_
_entity_poly.entity_id
_entity_poly.type
_entity_poly.pdbx_seq_one_letter_code
_entity_poly.pdbx_strand_id
1 'polypeptide(L)'
;MCISVAGHHKQKAAINGFTAISWFSRFISFFKLILRPVVVWYNSVMAKYPIFLELDSRRTVVIGGGAVAVRKIQALLNAGARVVVVAERIDDMMTALCRGTDAELIKSKYSKNYLAGALLAIAATNNHELNKQIYKDCQELEVLCNVVDVPELCDFFVPAVVKRGNLQIAIGTEGQCPAYAGHTRKKLEAIFTEQHGEFLAELEKLRKQIIENVTDPADRKTVLGRLADDESFEYFTENGSAQWQTFAAEMIDNLQSARQ
;
A
#
# COMPACT_ATOMS: atom_id res chain seq x y z
N MET A 1 62.06 -12.69 27.47
CA MET A 1 63.09 -12.16 28.41
C MET A 1 62.38 -11.93 29.72
N CYS A 2 62.61 -12.84 30.68
CA CYS A 2 62.13 -12.73 32.08
C CYS A 2 62.73 -11.50 32.74
N ILE A 3 62.04 -10.89 33.67
CA ILE A 3 62.58 -10.61 35.01
C ILE A 3 61.38 -10.39 35.96
N SER A 4 61.37 -11.26 36.96
CA SER A 4 60.68 -11.16 38.24
C SER A 4 61.47 -10.16 39.12
N VAL A 5 60.75 -9.51 40.11
CA VAL A 5 61.18 -9.43 41.50
C VAL A 5 60.06 -8.96 42.40
N ALA A 6 59.95 -9.64 43.51
CA ALA A 6 59.02 -9.54 44.64
C ALA A 6 59.34 -8.36 45.59
N GLY A 7 58.39 -8.11 46.52
CA GLY A 7 58.69 -7.40 47.75
C GLY A 7 57.45 -6.84 48.48
N HIS A 8 56.97 -7.60 49.45
CA HIS A 8 56.29 -7.27 50.69
C HIS A 8 55.97 -5.80 51.04
N HIS A 9 54.72 -5.49 51.42
CA HIS A 9 54.37 -5.17 52.82
C HIS A 9 52.88 -5.24 53.07
N LYS A 10 52.52 -5.94 54.16
CA LYS A 10 51.20 -6.00 54.71
C LYS A 10 50.81 -4.69 55.40
N GLN A 11 49.68 -4.12 55.11
CA GLN A 11 48.93 -3.34 56.07
C GLN A 11 47.43 -3.67 55.97
N LYS A 12 46.93 -4.23 57.06
CA LYS A 12 45.51 -4.45 57.29
C LYS A 12 44.84 -3.12 57.57
N ALA A 13 43.87 -2.77 56.76
CA ALA A 13 42.82 -1.84 57.16
C ALA A 13 41.49 -2.55 56.92
N ALA A 14 40.78 -2.81 57.99
CA ALA A 14 39.43 -3.29 58.00
C ALA A 14 38.50 -2.18 57.50
N ILE A 15 37.86 -2.38 56.38
CA ILE A 15 36.73 -1.55 55.95
C ILE A 15 35.56 -2.49 55.74
N ASN A 16 34.53 -2.19 56.53
CA ASN A 16 33.19 -2.77 56.66
C ASN A 16 32.65 -3.49 55.42
N GLY A 17 32.15 -4.68 55.70
CA GLY A 17 31.31 -5.62 54.99
C GLY A 17 30.36 -5.08 53.93
N PHE A 18 30.91 -4.88 52.75
CA PHE A 18 30.13 -4.91 51.53
C PHE A 18 30.84 -5.86 50.57
N THR A 19 30.33 -7.09 50.53
CA THR A 19 30.88 -8.13 49.69
C THR A 19 30.68 -7.75 48.22
N ALA A 20 31.70 -7.93 47.42
CA ALA A 20 31.72 -7.73 45.94
C ALA A 20 30.54 -8.42 45.22
N ILE A 21 29.91 -9.39 45.90
CA ILE A 21 28.73 -10.12 45.41
C ILE A 21 27.47 -9.21 45.34
N SER A 22 27.33 -8.19 46.20
CA SER A 22 26.16 -7.33 46.19
C SER A 22 26.21 -6.30 45.06
N TRP A 23 27.38 -5.90 44.63
CA TRP A 23 27.58 -5.00 43.47
C TRP A 23 27.32 -5.71 42.14
N PHE A 24 27.75 -6.96 42.04
CA PHE A 24 27.55 -7.75 40.83
C PHE A 24 26.06 -8.11 40.64
N SER A 25 25.34 -8.40 41.72
CA SER A 25 23.89 -8.70 41.65
C SER A 25 23.06 -7.45 41.32
N ARG A 26 23.46 -6.27 41.80
CA ARG A 26 22.80 -4.98 41.43
C ARG A 26 23.13 -4.56 39.99
N PHE A 27 24.35 -4.83 39.52
CA PHE A 27 24.76 -4.56 38.14
C PHE A 27 24.02 -5.48 37.16
N ILE A 28 23.85 -6.75 37.48
CA ILE A 28 23.05 -7.70 36.67
C ILE A 28 21.56 -7.35 36.70
N SER A 29 21.03 -6.87 37.82
CA SER A 29 19.63 -6.39 37.89
C SER A 29 19.43 -5.11 37.12
N PHE A 30 20.39 -4.19 37.11
CA PHE A 30 20.35 -2.95 36.32
C PHE A 30 20.50 -3.23 34.82
N PHE A 31 21.35 -4.19 34.45
CA PHE A 31 21.50 -4.64 33.06
C PHE A 31 20.30 -5.44 32.56
N LYS A 32 19.63 -6.22 33.45
CA LYS A 32 18.33 -6.85 33.13
C LYS A 32 17.19 -5.85 32.95
N LEU A 33 17.29 -4.67 33.56
CA LEU A 33 16.29 -3.61 33.38
C LEU A 33 16.52 -2.81 32.09
N ILE A 34 17.77 -2.71 31.63
CA ILE A 34 18.13 -2.02 30.37
C ILE A 34 18.04 -2.98 29.17
N LEU A 35 18.34 -4.25 29.37
CA LEU A 35 18.13 -5.32 28.39
C LEU A 35 16.82 -6.06 28.69
N ARG A 36 15.72 -5.35 28.92
CA ARG A 36 14.43 -5.94 28.52
C ARG A 36 14.57 -6.15 27.01
N PRO A 37 14.62 -7.41 26.54
CA PRO A 37 14.36 -7.60 25.12
C PRO A 37 13.06 -6.85 24.89
N VAL A 38 13.05 -5.94 23.96
CA VAL A 38 11.82 -5.52 23.34
C VAL A 38 11.32 -6.80 22.69
N VAL A 39 10.66 -7.64 23.51
CA VAL A 39 9.82 -8.70 23.00
C VAL A 39 8.69 -7.91 22.38
N VAL A 40 8.94 -7.47 21.14
CA VAL A 40 7.87 -7.16 20.23
C VAL A 40 7.07 -8.46 20.24
N TRP A 41 5.95 -8.45 20.97
CA TRP A 41 4.93 -9.43 20.76
C TRP A 41 4.48 -9.24 19.34
N TYR A 42 5.20 -9.87 18.41
CA TYR A 42 4.66 -10.18 17.11
C TYR A 42 3.46 -11.09 17.43
N ASN A 43 2.31 -10.46 17.72
CA ASN A 43 1.06 -11.15 17.50
C ASN A 43 1.20 -11.67 16.08
N SER A 44 1.12 -12.97 15.91
CA SER A 44 1.37 -13.72 14.69
C SER A 44 0.35 -13.47 13.56
N VAL A 45 -0.32 -12.35 13.57
CA VAL A 45 -1.03 -11.81 12.42
C VAL A 45 0.02 -11.07 11.59
N MET A 46 0.59 -11.75 10.61
CA MET A 46 1.46 -11.10 9.64
C MET A 46 0.69 -9.98 8.97
N ALA A 47 1.14 -8.74 9.19
CA ALA A 47 0.54 -7.58 8.55
C ALA A 47 0.64 -7.72 7.02
N LYS A 48 -0.46 -7.45 6.32
CA LYS A 48 -0.45 -7.45 4.86
C LYS A 48 0.36 -6.26 4.34
N TYR A 49 1.14 -6.50 3.30
CA TYR A 49 1.94 -5.46 2.66
C TYR A 49 1.06 -4.64 1.70
N PRO A 50 0.84 -3.32 1.97
CA PRO A 50 0.02 -2.49 1.12
C PRO A 50 0.78 -2.08 -0.14
N ILE A 51 0.22 -2.38 -1.32
CA ILE A 51 0.77 -2.00 -2.62
C ILE A 51 -0.34 -1.53 -3.56
N PHE A 52 0.01 -0.67 -4.52
CA PHE A 52 -0.77 -0.44 -5.73
C PHE A 52 -0.19 -1.29 -6.85
N LEU A 53 -1.02 -2.10 -7.47
CA LEU A 53 -0.62 -3.02 -8.52
C LEU A 53 -0.93 -2.42 -9.89
N GLU A 54 0.10 -2.34 -10.76
CA GLU A 54 -0.07 -1.94 -12.14
C GLU A 54 -0.67 -3.09 -12.96
N LEU A 55 -1.86 -2.84 -13.51
CA LEU A 55 -2.62 -3.83 -14.26
C LEU A 55 -2.81 -3.48 -15.74
N ASP A 56 -2.31 -2.32 -16.18
CA ASP A 56 -2.47 -1.92 -17.58
C ASP A 56 -1.95 -3.00 -18.53
N SER A 57 -2.83 -3.42 -19.44
CA SER A 57 -2.57 -4.51 -20.41
C SER A 57 -2.20 -5.87 -19.82
N ARG A 58 -2.25 -6.04 -18.48
CA ARG A 58 -1.94 -7.30 -17.81
C ARG A 58 -3.14 -8.25 -17.86
N ARG A 59 -2.87 -9.51 -18.21
CA ARG A 59 -3.90 -10.56 -18.23
C ARG A 59 -4.37 -10.86 -16.81
N THR A 60 -5.69 -10.77 -16.60
CA THR A 60 -6.38 -11.14 -15.37
C THR A 60 -7.53 -12.09 -15.69
N VAL A 61 -7.84 -13.01 -14.77
CA VAL A 61 -8.88 -14.01 -15.01
C VAL A 61 -9.92 -13.93 -13.90
N VAL A 62 -11.19 -13.85 -14.25
CA VAL A 62 -12.31 -13.92 -13.31
C VAL A 62 -13.13 -15.18 -13.61
N ILE A 63 -13.25 -16.04 -12.62
CA ILE A 63 -14.03 -17.29 -12.71
C ILE A 63 -15.33 -17.08 -11.94
N GLY A 64 -16.44 -17.08 -12.68
CA GLY A 64 -17.77 -16.85 -12.13
C GLY A 64 -18.56 -15.79 -12.90
N GLY A 65 -19.91 -15.88 -12.87
CA GLY A 65 -20.84 -15.05 -13.64
C GLY A 65 -21.84 -14.27 -12.80
N GLY A 66 -21.69 -14.24 -11.48
CA GLY A 66 -22.63 -13.56 -10.58
C GLY A 66 -22.34 -12.07 -10.37
N ALA A 67 -23.21 -11.37 -9.64
CA ALA A 67 -23.11 -9.93 -9.36
C ALA A 67 -21.78 -9.52 -8.68
N VAL A 68 -21.16 -10.42 -7.89
CA VAL A 68 -19.86 -10.17 -7.28
C VAL A 68 -18.78 -10.16 -8.35
N ALA A 69 -18.80 -11.12 -9.29
CA ALA A 69 -17.88 -11.16 -10.43
C ALA A 69 -17.96 -9.88 -11.25
N VAL A 70 -19.18 -9.40 -11.58
CA VAL A 70 -19.39 -8.16 -12.34
C VAL A 70 -18.68 -6.97 -11.70
N ARG A 71 -18.81 -6.80 -10.37
CA ARG A 71 -18.14 -5.70 -9.65
C ARG A 71 -16.61 -5.83 -9.71
N LYS A 72 -16.06 -7.04 -9.64
CA LYS A 72 -14.62 -7.30 -9.75
C LYS A 72 -14.10 -7.03 -11.16
N ILE A 73 -14.85 -7.48 -12.16
CA ILE A 73 -14.54 -7.22 -13.57
C ILE A 73 -14.49 -5.72 -13.84
N GLN A 74 -15.50 -4.95 -13.39
CA GLN A 74 -15.51 -3.50 -13.55
C GLN A 74 -14.28 -2.83 -12.95
N ALA A 75 -13.85 -3.26 -11.76
CA ALA A 75 -12.67 -2.69 -11.10
C ALA A 75 -11.39 -3.02 -11.88
N LEU A 76 -11.26 -4.22 -12.41
CA LEU A 76 -10.11 -4.64 -13.24
C LEU A 76 -10.06 -3.88 -14.56
N LEU A 77 -11.21 -3.71 -15.24
CA LEU A 77 -11.31 -2.93 -16.47
C LEU A 77 -10.93 -1.47 -16.23
N ASN A 78 -11.41 -0.87 -15.13
CA ASN A 78 -11.06 0.50 -14.76
C ASN A 78 -9.56 0.68 -14.43
N ALA A 79 -8.86 -0.42 -14.15
CA ALA A 79 -7.41 -0.45 -13.94
C ALA A 79 -6.62 -0.80 -15.22
N GLY A 80 -7.28 -0.83 -16.39
CA GLY A 80 -6.64 -1.13 -17.67
C GLY A 80 -6.29 -2.60 -17.90
N ALA A 81 -6.77 -3.52 -17.04
CA ALA A 81 -6.46 -4.94 -17.17
C ALA A 81 -7.12 -5.57 -18.40
N ARG A 82 -6.40 -6.50 -19.05
CA ARG A 82 -6.98 -7.39 -20.03
C ARG A 82 -7.69 -8.53 -19.30
N VAL A 83 -9.01 -8.42 -19.20
CA VAL A 83 -9.84 -9.32 -18.39
C VAL A 83 -10.33 -10.49 -19.21
N VAL A 84 -10.14 -11.71 -18.71
CA VAL A 84 -10.77 -12.94 -19.22
C VAL A 84 -11.79 -13.43 -18.19
N VAL A 85 -13.02 -13.55 -18.61
CA VAL A 85 -14.12 -14.03 -17.76
C VAL A 85 -14.49 -15.44 -18.19
N VAL A 86 -14.44 -16.38 -17.24
CA VAL A 86 -14.85 -17.78 -17.48
C VAL A 86 -16.07 -18.08 -16.61
N ALA A 87 -17.19 -18.35 -17.23
CA ALA A 87 -18.44 -18.68 -16.53
C ALA A 87 -19.33 -19.62 -17.35
N GLU A 88 -20.03 -20.53 -16.69
CA GLU A 88 -21.02 -21.40 -17.36
C GLU A 88 -22.27 -20.61 -17.82
N ARG A 89 -22.56 -19.51 -17.11
CA ARG A 89 -23.64 -18.57 -17.44
C ARG A 89 -23.09 -17.16 -17.50
N ILE A 90 -23.35 -16.49 -18.60
CA ILE A 90 -23.02 -15.09 -18.84
C ILE A 90 -24.36 -14.40 -19.05
N ASP A 91 -24.68 -13.45 -18.19
CA ASP A 91 -25.90 -12.66 -18.27
C ASP A 91 -25.74 -11.39 -19.13
N ASP A 92 -26.86 -10.73 -19.39
CA ASP A 92 -26.87 -9.52 -20.20
C ASP A 92 -26.09 -8.36 -19.54
N MET A 93 -26.08 -8.29 -18.20
CA MET A 93 -25.35 -7.26 -17.46
C MET A 93 -23.83 -7.43 -17.66
N MET A 94 -23.32 -8.65 -17.59
CA MET A 94 -21.92 -8.95 -17.84
C MET A 94 -21.53 -8.68 -19.30
N THR A 95 -22.39 -9.09 -20.24
CA THR A 95 -22.22 -8.82 -21.66
C THR A 95 -22.18 -7.31 -21.92
N ALA A 96 -23.09 -6.54 -21.32
CA ALA A 96 -23.15 -5.09 -21.46
C ALA A 96 -21.90 -4.41 -20.87
N LEU A 97 -21.44 -4.87 -19.70
CA LEU A 97 -20.22 -4.36 -19.04
C LEU A 97 -18.97 -4.53 -19.91
N CYS A 98 -18.85 -5.68 -20.56
CA CYS A 98 -17.66 -6.00 -21.38
C CYS A 98 -17.74 -5.42 -22.80
N ARG A 99 -18.92 -4.92 -23.23
CA ARG A 99 -19.10 -4.35 -24.56
C ARG A 99 -18.21 -3.12 -24.77
N GLY A 100 -17.44 -3.12 -25.85
CA GLY A 100 -16.54 -2.03 -26.19
C GLY A 100 -15.24 -2.00 -25.35
N THR A 101 -14.97 -3.08 -24.62
CA THR A 101 -13.70 -3.30 -23.90
C THR A 101 -12.95 -4.48 -24.52
N ASP A 102 -11.68 -4.66 -24.15
CA ASP A 102 -10.86 -5.82 -24.54
C ASP A 102 -11.13 -7.07 -23.67
N ALA A 103 -12.23 -7.10 -22.94
CA ALA A 103 -12.59 -8.24 -22.11
C ALA A 103 -13.05 -9.43 -22.95
N GLU A 104 -12.49 -10.61 -22.67
CA GLU A 104 -12.85 -11.87 -23.28
C GLU A 104 -13.87 -12.60 -22.42
N LEU A 105 -15.04 -12.93 -22.98
CA LEU A 105 -16.10 -13.69 -22.31
C LEU A 105 -16.11 -15.14 -22.82
N ILE A 106 -15.78 -16.08 -21.94
CA ILE A 106 -15.72 -17.51 -22.25
C ILE A 106 -16.87 -18.23 -21.53
N LYS A 107 -17.87 -18.64 -22.27
CA LYS A 107 -18.98 -19.44 -21.75
C LYS A 107 -18.55 -20.91 -21.67
N SER A 108 -17.96 -21.30 -20.54
CA SER A 108 -17.43 -22.64 -20.34
C SER A 108 -17.37 -23.00 -18.85
N LYS A 109 -17.22 -24.30 -18.57
CA LYS A 109 -16.75 -24.76 -17.27
C LYS A 109 -15.31 -24.34 -17.08
N TYR A 110 -14.90 -24.16 -15.81
CA TYR A 110 -13.52 -23.87 -15.47
C TYR A 110 -12.56 -24.98 -15.98
N SER A 111 -11.41 -24.53 -16.44
CA SER A 111 -10.23 -25.35 -16.70
C SER A 111 -8.99 -24.58 -16.29
N LYS A 112 -8.00 -25.28 -15.72
CA LYS A 112 -6.70 -24.72 -15.32
C LYS A 112 -5.99 -23.97 -16.44
N ASN A 113 -6.21 -24.38 -17.70
CA ASN A 113 -5.59 -23.73 -18.86
C ASN A 113 -5.97 -22.25 -19.00
N TYR A 114 -7.11 -21.83 -18.47
CA TYR A 114 -7.51 -20.41 -18.51
C TYR A 114 -6.63 -19.51 -17.66
N LEU A 115 -5.93 -20.06 -16.65
CA LEU A 115 -5.01 -19.31 -15.79
C LEU A 115 -3.65 -19.03 -16.44
N ALA A 116 -3.33 -19.72 -17.54
CA ALA A 116 -2.01 -19.58 -18.15
C ALA A 116 -1.69 -18.13 -18.53
N GLY A 117 -0.55 -17.63 -18.06
CA GLY A 117 -0.08 -16.27 -18.31
C GLY A 117 -0.88 -15.16 -17.61
N ALA A 118 -1.79 -15.51 -16.68
CA ALA A 118 -2.46 -14.51 -15.86
C ALA A 118 -1.53 -13.99 -14.75
N LEU A 119 -1.61 -12.70 -14.46
CA LEU A 119 -0.95 -12.10 -13.30
C LEU A 119 -1.74 -12.42 -12.03
N LEU A 120 -3.07 -12.29 -12.10
CA LEU A 120 -3.96 -12.63 -11.00
C LEU A 120 -5.25 -13.28 -11.48
N ALA A 121 -5.89 -14.01 -10.56
CA ALA A 121 -7.20 -14.61 -10.76
C ALA A 121 -8.14 -14.29 -9.60
N ILE A 122 -9.42 -14.15 -9.91
CA ILE A 122 -10.50 -13.98 -8.91
C ILE A 122 -11.49 -15.14 -9.08
N ALA A 123 -11.61 -15.95 -8.02
CA ALA A 123 -12.61 -17.01 -7.95
C ALA A 123 -13.88 -16.46 -7.29
N ALA A 124 -14.92 -16.25 -8.08
CA ALA A 124 -16.19 -15.68 -7.65
C ALA A 124 -17.36 -16.61 -8.00
N THR A 125 -17.20 -17.91 -7.76
CA THR A 125 -18.25 -18.93 -7.99
C THR A 125 -18.98 -19.26 -6.70
N ASN A 126 -20.18 -19.81 -6.82
CA ASN A 126 -20.96 -20.32 -5.68
C ASN A 126 -20.55 -21.75 -5.27
N ASN A 127 -19.57 -22.34 -5.94
CA ASN A 127 -19.09 -23.70 -5.68
C ASN A 127 -17.78 -23.64 -4.88
N HIS A 128 -17.84 -23.95 -3.59
CA HIS A 128 -16.68 -23.90 -2.69
C HIS A 128 -15.55 -24.85 -3.09
N GLU A 129 -15.87 -26.05 -3.55
CA GLU A 129 -14.86 -27.02 -3.98
C GLU A 129 -14.15 -26.56 -5.26
N LEU A 130 -14.90 -25.99 -6.19
CA LEU A 130 -14.32 -25.37 -7.37
C LEU A 130 -13.41 -24.18 -7.00
N ASN A 131 -13.82 -23.33 -6.07
CA ASN A 131 -13.01 -22.20 -5.60
C ASN A 131 -11.70 -22.68 -4.96
N LYS A 132 -11.72 -23.75 -4.15
CA LYS A 132 -10.50 -24.38 -3.61
C LYS A 132 -9.60 -24.94 -4.72
N GLN A 133 -10.20 -25.58 -5.73
CA GLN A 133 -9.44 -26.09 -6.87
C GLN A 133 -8.78 -24.96 -7.66
N ILE A 134 -9.52 -23.85 -7.91
CA ILE A 134 -8.95 -22.66 -8.60
C ILE A 134 -7.76 -22.11 -7.80
N TYR A 135 -7.90 -21.98 -6.48
CA TYR A 135 -6.81 -21.50 -5.62
C TYR A 135 -5.58 -22.41 -5.75
N LYS A 136 -5.77 -23.74 -5.64
CA LYS A 136 -4.67 -24.70 -5.79
C LYS A 136 -3.98 -24.57 -7.16
N ASP A 137 -4.76 -24.49 -8.24
CA ASP A 137 -4.24 -24.32 -9.58
C ASP A 137 -3.47 -22.99 -9.75
N CYS A 138 -3.93 -21.91 -9.08
CA CYS A 138 -3.23 -20.63 -9.04
C CYS A 138 -1.88 -20.75 -8.34
N GLN A 139 -1.82 -21.44 -7.18
CA GLN A 139 -0.56 -21.67 -6.46
C GLN A 139 0.44 -22.48 -7.31
N GLU A 140 -0.02 -23.50 -8.03
CA GLU A 140 0.84 -24.29 -8.91
C GLU A 140 1.37 -23.51 -10.13
N LEU A 141 0.67 -22.45 -10.54
CA LEU A 141 1.04 -21.60 -11.69
C LEU A 141 1.63 -20.26 -11.28
N GLU A 142 1.86 -20.02 -9.97
CA GLU A 142 2.35 -18.75 -9.42
C GLU A 142 1.47 -17.55 -9.80
N VAL A 143 0.16 -17.76 -9.92
CA VAL A 143 -0.85 -16.73 -10.20
C VAL A 143 -1.43 -16.25 -8.88
N LEU A 144 -1.41 -14.93 -8.63
CA LEU A 144 -2.04 -14.35 -7.43
C LEU A 144 -3.55 -14.65 -7.43
N CYS A 145 -4.06 -15.18 -6.34
CA CYS A 145 -5.47 -15.59 -6.23
C CYS A 145 -6.24 -14.81 -5.17
N ASN A 146 -7.47 -14.45 -5.49
CA ASN A 146 -8.46 -13.99 -4.52
C ASN A 146 -9.72 -14.83 -4.64
N VAL A 147 -10.02 -15.61 -3.61
CA VAL A 147 -11.29 -16.33 -3.50
C VAL A 147 -12.27 -15.48 -2.72
N VAL A 148 -13.38 -15.14 -3.35
CA VAL A 148 -14.41 -14.27 -2.74
C VAL A 148 -14.96 -14.94 -1.48
N ASP A 149 -15.04 -14.16 -0.39
CA ASP A 149 -15.56 -14.54 0.93
C ASP A 149 -14.79 -15.69 1.63
N VAL A 150 -13.56 -16.01 1.18
CA VAL A 150 -12.69 -17.03 1.79
C VAL A 150 -11.28 -16.46 2.02
N PRO A 151 -11.04 -15.72 3.12
CA PRO A 151 -9.77 -15.02 3.37
C PRO A 151 -8.54 -15.92 3.36
N GLU A 152 -8.67 -17.18 3.79
CA GLU A 152 -7.59 -18.17 3.86
C GLU A 152 -7.11 -18.61 2.47
N LEU A 153 -7.90 -18.38 1.43
CA LEU A 153 -7.60 -18.68 0.05
C LEU A 153 -7.37 -17.40 -0.77
N CYS A 154 -6.71 -16.41 -0.14
CA CYS A 154 -6.42 -15.13 -0.78
C CYS A 154 -4.95 -14.73 -0.62
N ASP A 155 -4.25 -14.54 -1.73
CA ASP A 155 -2.90 -13.96 -1.76
C ASP A 155 -2.95 -12.42 -1.66
N PHE A 156 -4.06 -11.82 -2.10
CA PHE A 156 -4.30 -10.37 -2.04
C PHE A 156 -5.74 -10.03 -1.67
N PHE A 157 -5.94 -8.82 -1.17
CA PHE A 157 -7.25 -8.29 -0.79
C PHE A 157 -7.53 -7.00 -1.56
N VAL A 158 -8.78 -6.84 -1.99
CA VAL A 158 -9.23 -5.60 -2.66
C VAL A 158 -9.79 -4.65 -1.59
N PRO A 159 -9.09 -3.52 -1.31
CA PRO A 159 -9.50 -2.57 -0.28
C PRO A 159 -10.74 -1.78 -0.68
N ALA A 160 -11.31 -1.04 0.27
CA ALA A 160 -12.20 0.07 -0.06
C ALA A 160 -11.34 1.24 -0.56
N VAL A 161 -11.79 1.93 -1.63
CA VAL A 161 -10.99 2.97 -2.29
C VAL A 161 -11.78 4.25 -2.42
N VAL A 162 -11.14 5.38 -2.06
CA VAL A 162 -11.54 6.73 -2.48
C VAL A 162 -10.70 7.09 -3.69
N LYS A 163 -11.34 7.52 -4.77
CA LYS A 163 -10.64 7.95 -6.00
C LYS A 163 -11.12 9.34 -6.40
N ARG A 164 -10.15 10.24 -6.66
CA ARG A 164 -10.35 11.59 -7.16
C ARG A 164 -9.30 11.87 -8.25
N GLY A 165 -9.70 11.75 -9.51
CA GLY A 165 -8.72 11.74 -10.60
C GLY A 165 -7.65 10.66 -10.38
N ASN A 166 -6.38 11.10 -10.27
CA ASN A 166 -5.22 10.24 -10.01
C ASN A 166 -4.95 10.01 -8.52
N LEU A 167 -5.61 10.77 -7.62
CA LEU A 167 -5.52 10.52 -6.18
C LEU A 167 -6.29 9.26 -5.82
N GLN A 168 -5.62 8.32 -5.14
CA GLN A 168 -6.24 7.11 -4.63
C GLN A 168 -5.87 6.89 -3.17
N ILE A 169 -6.86 6.59 -2.33
CA ILE A 169 -6.69 6.25 -0.91
C ILE A 169 -7.28 4.86 -0.71
N ALA A 170 -6.44 3.88 -0.43
CA ALA A 170 -6.83 2.50 -0.17
C ALA A 170 -6.99 2.26 1.34
N ILE A 171 -8.11 1.66 1.75
CA ILE A 171 -8.46 1.44 3.16
C ILE A 171 -8.61 -0.06 3.38
N GLY A 172 -7.64 -0.64 4.08
CA GLY A 172 -7.64 -2.04 4.49
C GLY A 172 -7.93 -2.19 5.99
N THR A 173 -8.61 -3.28 6.36
CA THR A 173 -8.89 -3.66 7.75
C THR A 173 -8.37 -5.06 8.06
N GLU A 174 -7.36 -5.55 7.33
CA GLU A 174 -6.81 -6.91 7.47
C GLU A 174 -7.87 -8.03 7.32
N GLY A 175 -9.02 -7.71 6.70
CA GLY A 175 -10.17 -8.61 6.62
C GLY A 175 -11.05 -8.64 7.87
N GLN A 176 -10.68 -7.92 8.95
CA GLN A 176 -11.40 -7.95 10.23
C GLN A 176 -12.79 -7.31 10.15
N CYS A 177 -12.95 -6.20 9.42
CA CYS A 177 -14.23 -5.50 9.34
C CYS A 177 -14.41 -4.76 8.02
N PRO A 178 -14.87 -5.41 6.94
CA PRO A 178 -15.15 -4.75 5.66
C PRO A 178 -16.16 -3.59 5.77
N ALA A 179 -17.14 -3.71 6.68
CA ALA A 179 -18.12 -2.65 6.94
C ALA A 179 -17.48 -1.38 7.48
N TYR A 180 -16.45 -1.51 8.34
CA TYR A 180 -15.70 -0.36 8.85
C TYR A 180 -14.84 0.30 7.76
N ALA A 181 -14.21 -0.48 6.88
CA ALA A 181 -13.52 0.06 5.72
C ALA A 181 -14.47 0.87 4.82
N GLY A 182 -15.68 0.36 4.58
CA GLY A 182 -16.72 1.06 3.82
C GLY A 182 -17.21 2.34 4.50
N HIS A 183 -17.36 2.32 5.84
CA HIS A 183 -17.71 3.52 6.61
C HIS A 183 -16.60 4.58 6.56
N THR A 184 -15.36 4.17 6.75
CA THR A 184 -14.18 5.06 6.67
C THR A 184 -14.06 5.67 5.28
N ARG A 185 -14.29 4.87 4.21
CA ARG A 185 -14.33 5.38 2.84
C ARG A 185 -15.31 6.54 2.70
N LYS A 186 -16.57 6.38 3.17
CA LYS A 186 -17.56 7.45 3.09
C LYS A 186 -17.16 8.73 3.83
N LYS A 187 -16.48 8.60 4.98
CA LYS A 187 -15.92 9.78 5.69
C LYS A 187 -14.84 10.47 4.88
N LEU A 188 -13.92 9.69 4.31
CA LEU A 188 -12.83 10.24 3.50
C LEU A 188 -13.32 10.83 2.18
N GLU A 189 -14.40 10.32 1.60
CA GLU A 189 -15.04 10.90 0.41
C GLU A 189 -15.58 12.32 0.65
N ALA A 190 -15.99 12.64 1.88
CA ALA A 190 -16.41 13.97 2.26
C ALA A 190 -15.24 14.95 2.48
N ILE A 191 -14.07 14.43 2.86
CA ILE A 191 -12.85 15.23 3.07
C ILE A 191 -12.13 15.43 1.73
N PHE A 192 -11.92 14.35 0.99
CA PHE A 192 -11.24 14.38 -0.31
C PHE A 192 -12.28 14.53 -1.43
N THR A 193 -12.50 15.78 -1.84
CA THR A 193 -13.43 16.17 -2.91
C THR A 193 -12.82 16.02 -4.30
N GLU A 194 -13.58 16.26 -5.35
CA GLU A 194 -13.08 16.25 -6.74
C GLU A 194 -11.95 17.29 -6.95
N GLN A 195 -11.99 18.40 -6.23
CA GLN A 195 -10.96 19.44 -6.29
C GLN A 195 -9.56 18.93 -5.93
N HIS A 196 -9.43 17.91 -5.05
CA HIS A 196 -8.13 17.29 -4.78
C HIS A 196 -7.55 16.56 -6.00
N GLY A 197 -8.42 15.97 -6.82
CA GLY A 197 -8.00 15.34 -8.08
C GLY A 197 -7.56 16.36 -9.12
N GLU A 198 -8.30 17.47 -9.22
CA GLU A 198 -7.98 18.59 -10.10
C GLU A 198 -6.66 19.26 -9.70
N PHE A 199 -6.50 19.54 -8.41
CA PHE A 199 -5.27 20.09 -7.84
C PHE A 199 -4.06 19.18 -8.11
N LEU A 200 -4.19 17.88 -7.89
CA LEU A 200 -3.12 16.93 -8.20
C LEU A 200 -2.74 16.93 -9.68
N ALA A 201 -3.69 17.09 -10.57
CA ALA A 201 -3.42 17.18 -12.00
C ALA A 201 -2.62 18.45 -12.36
N GLU A 202 -2.91 19.58 -11.71
CA GLU A 202 -2.12 20.80 -11.86
C GLU A 202 -0.71 20.67 -11.27
N LEU A 203 -0.59 20.06 -10.08
CA LEU A 203 0.72 19.76 -9.47
C LEU A 203 1.58 18.87 -10.37
N GLU A 204 0.99 17.90 -11.06
CA GLU A 204 1.72 17.04 -12.02
C GLU A 204 2.32 17.84 -13.17
N LYS A 205 1.56 18.79 -13.74
CA LYS A 205 2.05 19.68 -14.81
C LYS A 205 3.23 20.52 -14.34
N LEU A 206 3.10 21.16 -13.19
CA LEU A 206 4.17 21.97 -12.60
C LEU A 206 5.39 21.15 -12.21
N ARG A 207 5.19 19.95 -11.68
CA ARG A 207 6.30 19.06 -11.33
C ARG A 207 7.22 18.78 -12.52
N LYS A 208 6.65 18.57 -13.72
CA LYS A 208 7.43 18.37 -14.95
C LYS A 208 8.26 19.62 -15.27
N GLN A 209 7.65 20.79 -15.23
CA GLN A 209 8.33 22.07 -15.47
C GLN A 209 9.43 22.35 -14.43
N ILE A 210 9.18 22.09 -13.15
CA ILE A 210 10.16 22.26 -12.08
C ILE A 210 11.36 21.33 -12.27
N ILE A 211 11.14 20.08 -12.67
CA ILE A 211 12.23 19.12 -12.93
C ILE A 211 13.12 19.60 -14.08
N GLU A 212 12.54 20.21 -15.12
CA GLU A 212 13.27 20.72 -16.28
C GLU A 212 14.03 22.02 -15.98
N ASN A 213 13.46 22.92 -15.17
CA ASN A 213 13.96 24.29 -15.02
C ASN A 213 14.75 24.52 -13.71
N VAL A 214 14.54 23.72 -12.67
CA VAL A 214 15.24 23.83 -11.38
C VAL A 214 16.30 22.74 -11.27
N THR A 215 17.58 23.09 -11.30
CA THR A 215 18.69 22.14 -11.35
C THR A 215 18.98 21.47 -10.01
N ASP A 216 18.85 22.20 -8.89
CA ASP A 216 19.14 21.69 -7.55
C ASP A 216 18.01 20.79 -7.01
N PRO A 217 18.31 19.53 -6.62
CA PRO A 217 17.29 18.61 -6.07
C PRO A 217 16.68 19.09 -4.74
N ALA A 218 17.43 19.83 -3.90
CA ALA A 218 16.92 20.35 -2.64
C ALA A 218 15.88 21.45 -2.87
N ASP A 219 16.11 22.29 -3.88
CA ASP A 219 15.16 23.32 -4.31
C ASP A 219 13.89 22.71 -4.88
N ARG A 220 14.02 21.70 -5.76
CA ARG A 220 12.86 20.96 -6.27
C ARG A 220 11.99 20.43 -5.14
N LYS A 221 12.61 19.82 -4.12
CA LYS A 221 11.91 19.28 -2.97
C LYS A 221 11.20 20.40 -2.18
N THR A 222 11.87 21.52 -1.95
CA THR A 222 11.32 22.66 -1.20
C THR A 222 10.13 23.28 -1.91
N VAL A 223 10.26 23.58 -3.22
CA VAL A 223 9.18 24.14 -4.05
C VAL A 223 7.98 23.21 -4.09
N LEU A 224 8.23 21.93 -4.45
CA LEU A 224 7.14 20.95 -4.54
C LEU A 224 6.45 20.72 -3.19
N GLY A 225 7.21 20.79 -2.08
CA GLY A 225 6.63 20.66 -0.74
C GLY A 225 5.68 21.80 -0.41
N ARG A 226 6.03 23.05 -0.74
CA ARG A 226 5.17 24.23 -0.55
C ARG A 226 3.97 24.25 -1.49
N LEU A 227 4.18 23.86 -2.74
CA LEU A 227 3.08 23.80 -3.72
C LEU A 227 2.06 22.69 -3.42
N ALA A 228 2.42 21.72 -2.61
CA ALA A 228 1.56 20.59 -2.24
C ALA A 228 1.03 20.66 -0.80
N ASP A 229 1.21 21.80 -0.10
CA ASP A 229 0.70 21.98 1.26
C ASP A 229 -0.76 22.47 1.28
N ASP A 230 -1.31 22.54 2.49
CA ASP A 230 -2.72 22.91 2.71
C ASP A 230 -3.00 24.36 2.27
N GLU A 231 -2.07 25.30 2.49
CA GLU A 231 -2.21 26.72 2.09
C GLU A 231 -2.34 26.85 0.57
N SER A 232 -1.52 26.12 -0.18
CA SER A 232 -1.56 26.08 -1.62
C SER A 232 -2.86 25.45 -2.15
N PHE A 233 -3.34 24.39 -1.49
CA PHE A 233 -4.61 23.77 -1.83
C PHE A 233 -5.81 24.70 -1.54
N GLU A 234 -5.82 25.38 -0.40
CA GLU A 234 -6.85 26.37 -0.05
C GLU A 234 -6.88 27.48 -1.11
N TYR A 235 -5.71 28.05 -1.46
CA TYR A 235 -5.63 29.05 -2.52
C TYR A 235 -6.17 28.54 -3.85
N PHE A 236 -5.86 27.30 -4.22
CA PHE A 236 -6.40 26.68 -5.43
C PHE A 236 -7.93 26.58 -5.40
N THR A 237 -8.50 26.16 -4.28
CA THR A 237 -9.96 25.98 -4.15
C THR A 237 -10.73 27.30 -4.17
N GLU A 238 -10.14 28.36 -3.64
CA GLU A 238 -10.75 29.70 -3.60
C GLU A 238 -10.62 30.47 -4.91
N ASN A 239 -9.47 30.34 -5.60
CA ASN A 239 -9.12 31.19 -6.74
C ASN A 239 -9.12 30.47 -8.08
N GLY A 240 -9.14 29.15 -8.09
CA GLY A 240 -9.15 28.30 -9.26
C GLY A 240 -7.75 28.10 -9.89
N SER A 241 -7.70 27.20 -10.88
CA SER A 241 -6.46 26.70 -11.50
C SER A 241 -5.61 27.83 -12.12
N ALA A 242 -6.22 28.78 -12.83
CA ALA A 242 -5.46 29.81 -13.54
C ALA A 242 -4.71 30.75 -12.58
N GLN A 243 -5.36 31.19 -11.49
CA GLN A 243 -4.74 32.07 -10.51
C GLN A 243 -3.72 31.31 -9.67
N TRP A 244 -3.99 30.05 -9.36
CA TRP A 244 -3.03 29.19 -8.67
C TRP A 244 -1.77 28.94 -9.48
N GLN A 245 -1.86 28.79 -10.81
CA GLN A 245 -0.68 28.67 -11.69
C GLN A 245 0.20 29.94 -11.62
N THR A 246 -0.41 31.14 -11.56
CA THR A 246 0.34 32.40 -11.39
C THR A 246 1.03 32.43 -10.02
N PHE A 247 0.32 32.13 -8.96
CA PHE A 247 0.88 32.01 -7.60
C PHE A 247 2.06 31.02 -7.54
N ALA A 248 1.93 29.88 -8.20
CA ALA A 248 2.98 28.87 -8.25
C ALA A 248 4.22 29.37 -9.03
N ALA A 249 4.04 30.07 -10.14
CA ALA A 249 5.13 30.68 -10.89
C ALA A 249 5.89 31.71 -10.07
N GLU A 250 5.20 32.61 -9.38
CA GLU A 250 5.81 33.60 -8.48
C GLU A 250 6.60 32.94 -7.36
N MET A 251 6.10 31.85 -6.77
CA MET A 251 6.80 31.09 -5.75
C MET A 251 8.11 30.48 -6.26
N ILE A 252 8.11 29.96 -7.50
CA ILE A 252 9.30 29.41 -8.15
C ILE A 252 10.33 30.51 -8.41
N ASP A 253 9.92 31.65 -8.94
CA ASP A 253 10.80 32.78 -9.27
C ASP A 253 11.43 33.38 -8.00
N ASN A 254 10.68 33.52 -6.92
CA ASN A 254 11.17 34.03 -5.64
C ASN A 254 12.26 33.12 -5.02
N LEU A 255 12.14 31.80 -5.17
CA LEU A 255 13.15 30.87 -4.68
C LEU A 255 14.44 30.92 -5.51
N GLN A 256 14.34 31.16 -6.81
CA GLN A 256 15.49 31.31 -7.70
C GLN A 256 16.22 32.64 -7.44
N SER A 257 15.46 33.72 -7.20
CA SER A 257 16.00 35.07 -6.91
C SER A 257 16.69 35.17 -5.56
N ALA A 258 16.24 34.45 -4.55
CA ALA A 258 16.83 34.46 -3.20
C ALA A 258 18.24 33.83 -3.12
N ARG A 259 18.75 33.26 -4.21
CA ARG A 259 20.07 32.63 -4.29
C ARG A 259 21.08 33.36 -5.18
N GLN A 260 20.65 34.39 -5.87
CA GLN A 260 21.54 35.31 -6.60
C GLN A 260 22.00 36.43 -5.66
#